data_e0317c364740796c4daa4662895c9242
#
_entry.id   e0317c364740796c4daa4662895c9242
#
_cell.length_a   1.000
_cell.length_b   1.000
_cell.length_c   1.000
_cell.angle_alpha   90.00
_cell.angle_beta   90.00
_cell.angle_gamma   90.00
#
_symmetry.space_group_name_H-M   'P 1'
#
loop_
_entity.id
_entity.type
_entity.pdbx_description
1 polymer ?
#
loop_
_entity_poly.entity_id
_entity_poly.type
_entity_poly.pdbx_seq_one_letter_code
_entity_poly.pdbx_strand_id
1 'polypeptide(L)'
;MTDVAVFGATATGVMAAASARSTGATVVLWGPERHVGGMVSGGLSWTDTGDTRVLGGLARRFYAAVARHYRVPLWGVKGPEPHVAERLLEQMLEGVEVRLGERARPGAAVYVDASYEGDLMSALGVSYAVGRESRELYGEVWAGRQPATRPGKHNFPVRLSPFAEDGSLLPFIREPELDERGWPSDRLGEGDGGVQAYGFRVCLTDRAENRLPLKAPSGYDRAEFELLRRLLHAVSLEARDLLGLRPGLLPNGKCDVNSIGPFSLNLLDGSNRGYPDGSREERERIKARHLEYTQGLLHFLAHDEAVPDRIRVEVARWGPCADEFQDSGGWPHQLYIREGRRMLGSYVLREADLLDGLPQADVVALGSYNIDVREIERTWRFLPEYVREPAVFNEGYLSITVPPYPIPYRALTPRREECKNLVVPLCLSASHVAFASIRMEPTLMTLGHAAGLAAAQAARRGVAVQDIDVVALQETLRNEGQVLAA
;
A
#
# COMPACT_ATOMS: atom_id res chain seq x y z
N MET A 1 -22.81 19.50 -17.42
CA MET A 1 -21.37 19.44 -17.04
C MET A 1 -21.32 18.65 -15.74
N THR A 2 -20.44 17.70 -15.61
CA THR A 2 -20.28 16.89 -14.38
C THR A 2 -19.80 17.78 -13.25
N ASP A 3 -20.41 17.66 -12.06
CA ASP A 3 -19.97 18.45 -10.90
C ASP A 3 -18.66 17.93 -10.35
N VAL A 4 -18.57 16.60 -10.12
CA VAL A 4 -17.38 15.95 -9.55
C VAL A 4 -16.95 14.77 -10.42
N ALA A 5 -15.68 14.74 -10.78
CA ALA A 5 -15.07 13.58 -11.44
C ALA A 5 -14.00 12.98 -10.53
N VAL A 6 -14.09 11.67 -10.27
CA VAL A 6 -13.18 10.92 -9.39
C VAL A 6 -12.32 9.99 -10.23
N PHE A 7 -11.00 10.20 -10.21
CA PHE A 7 -10.02 9.36 -10.90
C PHE A 7 -9.50 8.25 -9.97
N GLY A 8 -9.54 7.01 -10.46
CA GLY A 8 -9.10 5.82 -9.72
C GLY A 8 -10.26 5.10 -9.03
N ALA A 9 -10.55 3.88 -9.49
CA ALA A 9 -11.59 3.01 -8.95
C ALA A 9 -11.14 2.26 -7.67
N THR A 10 -10.28 2.89 -6.86
CA THR A 10 -9.84 2.40 -5.56
C THR A 10 -10.98 2.45 -4.53
N ALA A 11 -10.79 1.81 -3.37
CA ALA A 11 -11.78 1.94 -2.28
C ALA A 11 -11.94 3.41 -1.85
N THR A 12 -10.87 4.20 -1.82
CA THR A 12 -10.89 5.64 -1.59
C THR A 12 -11.72 6.38 -2.63
N GLY A 13 -11.55 6.02 -3.92
CA GLY A 13 -12.32 6.60 -5.02
C GLY A 13 -13.81 6.29 -4.93
N VAL A 14 -14.16 5.06 -4.55
CA VAL A 14 -15.54 4.65 -4.28
C VAL A 14 -16.16 5.52 -3.19
N MET A 15 -15.45 5.71 -2.06
CA MET A 15 -15.96 6.56 -0.97
C MET A 15 -16.13 8.02 -1.40
N ALA A 16 -15.19 8.54 -2.22
CA ALA A 16 -15.29 9.90 -2.74
C ALA A 16 -16.47 10.06 -3.70
N ALA A 17 -16.66 9.11 -4.62
CA ALA A 17 -17.77 9.17 -5.56
C ALA A 17 -19.14 9.03 -4.86
N ALA A 18 -19.25 8.07 -3.94
CA ALA A 18 -20.46 7.83 -3.17
C ALA A 18 -20.86 9.04 -2.31
N SER A 19 -19.89 9.65 -1.60
CA SER A 19 -20.14 10.81 -0.75
C SER A 19 -20.48 12.06 -1.57
N ALA A 20 -19.80 12.32 -2.68
CA ALA A 20 -20.18 13.41 -3.57
C ALA A 20 -21.60 13.21 -4.12
N ARG A 21 -21.94 12.00 -4.56
CA ARG A 21 -23.27 11.65 -5.07
C ARG A 21 -24.37 11.84 -4.04
N SER A 22 -24.11 11.52 -2.76
CA SER A 22 -25.09 11.69 -1.67
C SER A 22 -25.58 13.13 -1.48
N THR A 23 -24.79 14.12 -1.92
CA THR A 23 -25.17 15.55 -1.87
C THR A 23 -26.09 15.99 -3.01
N GLY A 24 -26.41 15.11 -3.96
CA GLY A 24 -27.15 15.41 -5.19
C GLY A 24 -26.26 15.83 -6.37
N ALA A 25 -24.94 15.87 -6.22
CA ALA A 25 -24.02 16.19 -7.31
C ALA A 25 -24.09 15.15 -8.45
N THR A 26 -23.81 15.58 -9.66
CA THR A 26 -23.54 14.68 -10.79
C THR A 26 -22.10 14.19 -10.71
N VAL A 27 -21.89 12.86 -10.63
CA VAL A 27 -20.60 12.26 -10.36
C VAL A 27 -20.24 11.22 -11.41
N VAL A 28 -18.99 11.25 -11.88
CA VAL A 28 -18.38 10.19 -12.68
C VAL A 28 -17.14 9.66 -11.96
N LEU A 29 -17.07 8.33 -11.79
CA LEU A 29 -15.85 7.60 -11.39
C LEU A 29 -15.23 7.02 -12.65
N TRP A 30 -13.95 7.33 -12.90
CA TRP A 30 -13.26 6.80 -14.09
C TRP A 30 -11.82 6.43 -13.77
N GLY A 31 -11.27 5.52 -14.58
CA GLY A 31 -9.87 5.13 -14.44
C GLY A 31 -9.48 4.00 -15.38
N PRO A 32 -8.17 3.73 -15.49
CA PRO A 32 -7.64 2.66 -16.32
C PRO A 32 -7.89 1.25 -15.77
N GLU A 33 -8.35 1.13 -14.55
CA GLU A 33 -8.63 -0.12 -13.86
C GLU A 33 -9.82 -0.84 -14.51
N ARG A 34 -9.85 -2.17 -14.39
CA ARG A 34 -10.98 -3.01 -14.83
C ARG A 34 -11.89 -3.44 -13.69
N HIS A 35 -11.43 -3.26 -12.47
CA HIS A 35 -12.07 -3.69 -11.22
C HIS A 35 -12.27 -2.52 -10.27
N VAL A 36 -13.26 -2.62 -9.41
CA VAL A 36 -13.58 -1.64 -8.38
C VAL A 36 -12.96 -2.06 -7.06
N GLY A 37 -12.40 -1.11 -6.31
CA GLY A 37 -11.92 -1.32 -4.95
C GLY A 37 -10.40 -1.35 -4.78
N GLY A 38 -9.64 -1.31 -5.90
CA GLY A 38 -8.19 -1.25 -5.84
C GLY A 38 -7.58 -2.40 -5.04
N MET A 39 -6.74 -2.11 -4.03
CA MET A 39 -6.10 -3.14 -3.21
C MET A 39 -7.09 -3.93 -2.36
N VAL A 40 -8.18 -3.33 -1.89
CA VAL A 40 -9.16 -3.98 -0.99
C VAL A 40 -9.87 -5.15 -1.66
N SER A 41 -10.14 -5.07 -2.96
CA SER A 41 -10.68 -6.15 -3.78
C SER A 41 -9.62 -6.87 -4.60
N GLY A 42 -8.42 -6.29 -4.74
CA GLY A 42 -7.35 -6.73 -5.62
C GLY A 42 -6.21 -7.48 -4.91
N GLY A 43 -6.46 -8.04 -3.71
CA GLY A 43 -5.49 -8.90 -3.03
C GLY A 43 -5.29 -8.61 -1.55
N LEU A 44 -5.27 -7.34 -1.11
CA LEU A 44 -5.16 -6.96 0.29
C LEU A 44 -6.50 -7.22 1.00
N SER A 45 -6.79 -8.49 1.29
CA SER A 45 -8.03 -8.86 1.95
C SER A 45 -7.98 -8.54 3.45
N TRP A 46 -6.95 -9.02 4.16
CA TRP A 46 -6.78 -8.70 5.56
C TRP A 46 -6.17 -7.30 5.73
N THR A 47 -6.96 -6.35 6.24
CA THR A 47 -6.52 -4.97 6.39
C THR A 47 -6.06 -4.64 7.80
N ASP A 48 -5.05 -3.77 7.87
CA ASP A 48 -4.58 -3.14 9.08
C ASP A 48 -5.48 -1.92 9.40
N THR A 49 -6.05 -1.90 10.60
CA THR A 49 -7.07 -0.92 10.97
C THR A 49 -6.59 0.13 11.99
N GLY A 50 -5.53 -0.17 12.73
CA GLY A 50 -5.23 0.60 13.95
C GLY A 50 -6.37 0.51 14.94
N ASP A 51 -6.68 1.62 15.59
CA ASP A 51 -7.83 1.74 16.49
C ASP A 51 -9.13 1.91 15.69
N THR A 52 -9.96 0.87 15.67
CA THR A 52 -11.22 0.88 14.91
C THR A 52 -12.25 1.90 15.43
N ARG A 53 -12.05 2.46 16.63
CA ARG A 53 -12.94 3.50 17.19
C ARG A 53 -12.85 4.82 16.44
N VAL A 54 -11.71 5.10 15.78
CA VAL A 54 -11.51 6.30 14.97
C VAL A 54 -12.00 6.16 13.53
N LEU A 55 -12.37 4.95 13.11
CA LEU A 55 -12.88 4.68 11.77
C LEU A 55 -14.40 4.87 11.71
N GLY A 56 -14.82 5.94 11.06
CA GLY A 56 -16.23 6.35 10.95
C GLY A 56 -16.75 6.38 9.51
N GLY A 57 -17.89 7.07 9.32
CA GLY A 57 -18.43 7.41 8.02
C GLY A 57 -18.63 6.23 7.06
N LEU A 58 -18.30 6.43 5.80
CA LEU A 58 -18.45 5.41 4.75
C LEU A 58 -17.52 4.20 4.94
N ALA A 59 -16.34 4.38 5.50
CA ALA A 59 -15.46 3.25 5.82
C ALA A 59 -16.15 2.28 6.79
N ARG A 60 -16.71 2.80 7.88
CA ARG A 60 -17.48 1.98 8.84
C ARG A 60 -18.70 1.34 8.19
N ARG A 61 -19.38 2.04 7.28
CA ARG A 61 -20.54 1.49 6.54
C ARG A 61 -20.13 0.29 5.67
N PHE A 62 -18.99 0.37 4.99
CA PHE A 62 -18.43 -0.75 4.23
C PHE A 62 -18.16 -1.97 5.13
N TYR A 63 -17.43 -1.80 6.24
CA TYR A 63 -17.17 -2.91 7.17
C TYR A 63 -18.43 -3.42 7.86
N ALA A 64 -19.45 -2.58 8.04
CA ALA A 64 -20.76 -3.03 8.49
C ALA A 64 -21.48 -3.88 7.43
N ALA A 65 -21.31 -3.58 6.14
CA ALA A 65 -21.84 -4.42 5.07
C ALA A 65 -21.11 -5.76 4.98
N VAL A 66 -19.77 -5.77 5.15
CA VAL A 66 -18.97 -7.00 5.29
C VAL A 66 -19.48 -7.85 6.46
N ALA A 67 -19.63 -7.25 7.64
CA ALA A 67 -20.12 -7.94 8.83
C ALA A 67 -21.52 -8.56 8.63
N ARG A 68 -22.44 -7.83 7.97
CA ARG A 68 -23.77 -8.37 7.61
C ARG A 68 -23.70 -9.51 6.64
N HIS A 69 -22.82 -9.41 5.62
CA HIS A 69 -22.64 -10.48 4.63
C HIS A 69 -22.24 -11.79 5.29
N TYR A 70 -21.25 -11.74 6.19
CA TYR A 70 -20.75 -12.94 6.90
C TYR A 70 -21.51 -13.26 8.20
N ARG A 71 -22.54 -12.47 8.56
CA ARG A 71 -23.34 -12.64 9.79
C ARG A 71 -22.51 -12.64 11.06
N VAL A 72 -21.56 -11.73 11.15
CA VAL A 72 -20.65 -11.54 12.29
C VAL A 72 -20.80 -10.13 12.88
N PRO A 73 -20.33 -9.86 14.11
CA PRO A 73 -20.27 -8.50 14.63
C PRO A 73 -19.39 -7.59 13.77
N LEU A 74 -19.63 -6.28 13.84
CA LEU A 74 -18.76 -5.28 13.19
C LEU A 74 -17.31 -5.51 13.60
N TRP A 75 -16.40 -5.51 12.62
CA TRP A 75 -14.98 -5.85 12.75
C TRP A 75 -14.69 -7.34 13.05
N GLY A 76 -15.70 -8.20 13.09
CA GLY A 76 -15.52 -9.64 13.22
C GLY A 76 -14.82 -10.30 12.02
N VAL A 77 -14.93 -9.68 10.84
CA VAL A 77 -14.15 -9.98 9.64
C VAL A 77 -13.45 -8.69 9.22
N LYS A 78 -12.14 -8.64 9.34
CA LYS A 78 -11.28 -7.54 8.87
C LYS A 78 -10.76 -7.78 7.46
N GLY A 79 -10.94 -8.98 6.94
CA GLY A 79 -10.52 -9.44 5.64
C GLY A 79 -11.68 -10.12 4.92
N PRO A 80 -12.51 -9.40 4.15
CA PRO A 80 -13.48 -10.04 3.26
C PRO A 80 -12.76 -10.78 2.13
N GLU A 81 -13.47 -11.74 1.55
CA GLU A 81 -13.02 -12.32 0.28
C GLU A 81 -12.97 -11.26 -0.81
N PRO A 82 -11.96 -11.26 -1.72
CA PRO A 82 -11.79 -10.23 -2.74
C PRO A 82 -13.06 -9.93 -3.55
N HIS A 83 -13.73 -10.96 -4.08
CA HIS A 83 -14.96 -10.80 -4.86
C HIS A 83 -16.13 -10.24 -4.03
N VAL A 84 -16.16 -10.50 -2.72
CA VAL A 84 -17.17 -9.93 -1.82
C VAL A 84 -16.88 -8.45 -1.58
N ALA A 85 -15.62 -8.10 -1.39
CA ALA A 85 -15.19 -6.70 -1.24
C ALA A 85 -15.58 -5.89 -2.48
N GLU A 86 -15.25 -6.36 -3.67
CA GLU A 86 -15.57 -5.70 -4.94
C GLU A 86 -17.07 -5.46 -5.07
N ARG A 87 -17.89 -6.51 -4.94
CA ARG A 87 -19.34 -6.41 -5.02
C ARG A 87 -19.93 -5.41 -4.01
N LEU A 88 -19.43 -5.40 -2.77
CA LEU A 88 -19.93 -4.45 -1.75
C LEU A 88 -19.53 -3.01 -2.05
N LEU A 89 -18.35 -2.79 -2.63
CA LEU A 89 -17.91 -1.46 -3.08
C LEU A 89 -18.70 -1.00 -4.31
N GLU A 90 -19.00 -1.89 -5.26
CA GLU A 90 -19.87 -1.59 -6.40
C GLU A 90 -21.27 -1.15 -5.96
N GLN A 91 -21.84 -1.81 -4.93
CA GLN A 91 -23.14 -1.41 -4.38
C GLN A 91 -23.13 0.01 -3.79
N MET A 92 -21.98 0.49 -3.31
CA MET A 92 -21.85 1.88 -2.81
C MET A 92 -21.83 2.92 -3.94
N LEU A 93 -21.64 2.51 -5.20
CA LEU A 93 -21.64 3.37 -6.37
C LEU A 93 -23.04 3.55 -7.01
N GLU A 94 -24.10 3.14 -6.33
CA GLU A 94 -25.46 3.33 -6.85
C GLU A 94 -25.72 4.79 -7.23
N GLY A 95 -26.12 5.02 -8.49
CA GLY A 95 -26.36 6.35 -9.05
C GLY A 95 -25.12 7.13 -9.46
N VAL A 96 -23.92 6.54 -9.37
CA VAL A 96 -22.68 7.10 -9.90
C VAL A 96 -22.45 6.54 -11.31
N GLU A 97 -22.06 7.41 -12.25
CA GLU A 97 -21.58 6.95 -13.56
C GLU A 97 -20.18 6.36 -13.41
N VAL A 98 -19.99 5.09 -13.82
CA VAL A 98 -18.70 4.37 -13.69
C VAL A 98 -18.14 4.06 -15.06
N ARG A 99 -16.88 4.47 -15.33
CA ARG A 99 -16.18 4.29 -16.61
C ARG A 99 -14.82 3.62 -16.35
N LEU A 100 -14.81 2.31 -16.27
CA LEU A 100 -13.58 1.52 -16.11
C LEU A 100 -12.89 1.28 -17.45
N GLY A 101 -11.56 1.17 -17.42
CA GLY A 101 -10.71 1.03 -18.60
C GLY A 101 -10.55 2.34 -19.40
N GLU A 102 -11.10 3.43 -18.93
CA GLU A 102 -11.04 4.73 -19.59
C GLU A 102 -9.96 5.63 -19.00
N ARG A 103 -9.18 6.28 -19.89
CA ARG A 103 -8.11 7.22 -19.50
C ARG A 103 -8.44 8.66 -19.82
N ALA A 104 -9.37 8.90 -20.77
CA ALA A 104 -9.74 10.24 -21.16
C ALA A 104 -10.41 10.97 -20.00
N ARG A 105 -9.82 12.10 -19.60
CA ARG A 105 -10.34 12.92 -18.51
C ARG A 105 -11.69 13.52 -18.89
N PRO A 106 -12.77 13.21 -18.16
CA PRO A 106 -14.06 13.84 -18.39
C PRO A 106 -14.02 15.33 -18.00
N GLY A 107 -14.86 16.15 -18.61
CA GLY A 107 -15.04 17.54 -18.20
C GLY A 107 -15.83 17.61 -16.89
N ALA A 108 -15.27 18.20 -15.85
CA ALA A 108 -15.93 18.38 -14.56
C ALA A 108 -15.56 19.72 -13.92
N ALA A 109 -16.40 20.19 -12.98
CA ALA A 109 -16.10 21.39 -12.21
C ALA A 109 -14.95 21.13 -11.21
N VAL A 110 -14.98 19.99 -10.52
CA VAL A 110 -13.96 19.59 -9.54
C VAL A 110 -13.54 18.15 -9.78
N TYR A 111 -12.27 17.87 -9.56
CA TYR A 111 -11.65 16.55 -9.68
C TYR A 111 -11.22 16.01 -8.31
N VAL A 112 -11.25 14.69 -8.16
CA VAL A 112 -10.62 13.97 -7.04
C VAL A 112 -9.64 12.96 -7.63
N ASP A 113 -8.36 13.02 -7.24
CA ASP A 113 -7.38 11.97 -7.57
C ASP A 113 -7.30 10.95 -6.44
N ALA A 114 -7.92 9.80 -6.65
CA ALA A 114 -7.92 8.68 -5.72
C ALA A 114 -7.13 7.48 -6.27
N SER A 115 -6.20 7.71 -7.22
CA SER A 115 -5.27 6.68 -7.71
C SER A 115 -4.10 6.46 -6.74
N TYR A 116 -3.51 5.26 -6.76
CA TYR A 116 -2.32 4.95 -5.94
C TYR A 116 -1.06 5.66 -6.44
N GLU A 117 -1.07 6.11 -7.68
CA GLU A 117 0.07 6.72 -8.36
C GLU A 117 0.05 8.27 -8.33
N GLY A 118 -1.11 8.89 -8.11
CA GLY A 118 -1.28 10.33 -8.23
C GLY A 118 -1.13 10.83 -9.68
N ASP A 119 -1.62 10.06 -10.64
CA ASP A 119 -1.43 10.35 -12.07
C ASP A 119 -2.20 11.58 -12.53
N LEU A 120 -3.41 11.80 -12.03
CA LEU A 120 -4.19 12.99 -12.36
C LEU A 120 -3.56 14.23 -11.73
N MET A 121 -3.10 14.13 -10.49
CA MET A 121 -2.37 15.19 -9.78
C MET A 121 -1.14 15.63 -10.59
N SER A 122 -0.31 14.68 -11.00
CA SER A 122 0.88 14.94 -11.82
C SER A 122 0.52 15.54 -13.19
N ALA A 123 -0.51 15.01 -13.85
CA ALA A 123 -0.98 15.51 -15.15
C ALA A 123 -1.55 16.94 -15.10
N LEU A 124 -2.00 17.39 -13.93
CA LEU A 124 -2.47 18.75 -13.69
C LEU A 124 -1.33 19.71 -13.25
N GLY A 125 -0.08 19.24 -13.20
CA GLY A 125 1.08 20.07 -12.88
C GLY A 125 1.23 20.39 -11.39
N VAL A 126 0.58 19.62 -10.51
CA VAL A 126 0.72 19.78 -9.05
C VAL A 126 2.05 19.17 -8.60
N SER A 127 2.75 19.90 -7.75
CA SER A 127 4.05 19.49 -7.19
C SER A 127 3.91 18.26 -6.26
N TYR A 128 4.87 17.35 -6.33
CA TYR A 128 4.90 16.13 -5.52
C TYR A 128 6.34 15.71 -5.20
N ALA A 129 6.49 14.84 -4.22
CA ALA A 129 7.72 14.15 -3.87
C ALA A 129 7.60 12.65 -4.17
N VAL A 130 8.74 12.00 -4.45
CA VAL A 130 8.91 10.56 -4.57
C VAL A 130 10.13 10.14 -3.77
N GLY A 131 10.06 9.00 -3.09
CA GLY A 131 11.16 8.50 -2.27
C GLY A 131 11.20 9.12 -0.87
N ARG A 132 12.35 9.01 -0.21
CA ARG A 132 12.55 9.43 1.18
C ARG A 132 13.13 10.83 1.25
N GLU A 133 12.55 11.67 2.09
CA GLU A 133 13.14 12.94 2.49
C GLU A 133 14.34 12.73 3.42
N SER A 134 15.28 13.68 3.45
CA SER A 134 16.31 13.72 4.48
C SER A 134 15.73 14.14 5.84
N ARG A 135 16.40 13.78 6.93
CA ARG A 135 16.02 14.22 8.29
C ARG A 135 15.94 15.73 8.40
N GLU A 136 16.81 16.43 7.69
CA GLU A 136 16.93 17.90 7.77
C GLU A 136 15.73 18.61 7.15
N LEU A 137 15.10 18.03 6.10
CA LEU A 137 14.06 18.72 5.33
C LEU A 137 12.86 19.09 6.21
N TYR A 138 12.40 18.16 7.07
CA TYR A 138 11.25 18.36 7.95
C TYR A 138 11.59 18.24 9.44
N GLY A 139 12.85 17.98 9.80
CA GLY A 139 13.28 17.75 11.17
C GLY A 139 12.80 16.40 11.74
N GLU A 140 12.60 15.40 10.89
CA GLU A 140 12.09 14.08 11.27
C GLU A 140 13.21 13.15 11.71
N VAL A 141 13.08 12.55 12.89
CA VAL A 141 14.10 11.65 13.46
C VAL A 141 14.22 10.35 12.64
N TRP A 142 13.11 9.90 12.08
CA TRP A 142 13.01 8.61 11.38
C TRP A 142 13.06 8.73 9.85
N ALA A 143 13.30 9.93 9.32
CA ALA A 143 13.42 10.13 7.88
C ALA A 143 14.76 9.63 7.32
N GLY A 144 14.79 9.46 6.01
CA GLY A 144 15.97 9.07 5.24
C GLY A 144 16.37 7.61 5.43
N ARG A 145 17.60 7.29 5.04
CA ARG A 145 18.16 5.95 5.11
C ARG A 145 18.28 5.46 6.55
N GLN A 146 18.02 4.17 6.79
CA GLN A 146 17.96 3.56 8.11
C GLN A 146 19.17 2.64 8.37
N PRO A 147 19.57 2.45 9.64
CA PRO A 147 20.68 1.56 9.96
C PRO A 147 20.30 0.09 9.70
N ALA A 148 21.26 -0.66 9.18
CA ALA A 148 21.13 -2.09 8.90
C ALA A 148 20.79 -2.94 10.14
N THR A 149 21.25 -2.51 11.30
CA THR A 149 21.20 -3.28 12.53
C THR A 149 19.90 -3.12 13.31
N ARG A 150 18.89 -2.40 12.74
CA ARG A 150 17.59 -2.32 13.43
C ARG A 150 16.97 -3.69 13.55
N PRO A 151 16.66 -4.14 14.79
CA PRO A 151 15.95 -5.39 14.99
C PRO A 151 14.57 -5.33 14.33
N GLY A 152 14.18 -6.39 13.67
CA GLY A 152 12.86 -6.48 13.07
C GLY A 152 12.64 -7.85 12.45
N LYS A 153 11.40 -8.32 12.45
CA LYS A 153 11.00 -9.60 11.84
C LYS A 153 11.22 -9.68 10.33
N HIS A 154 11.50 -8.53 9.70
CA HIS A 154 11.73 -8.39 8.27
C HIS A 154 13.21 -8.39 7.89
N ASN A 155 14.11 -8.63 8.84
CA ASN A 155 15.53 -8.70 8.58
C ASN A 155 16.09 -10.09 8.89
N PHE A 156 17.27 -10.40 8.33
CA PHE A 156 17.90 -11.72 8.46
C PHE A 156 18.34 -11.96 9.91
N PRO A 157 17.96 -13.10 10.51
CA PRO A 157 18.35 -13.44 11.88
C PRO A 157 19.78 -13.99 11.99
N VAL A 158 20.40 -14.30 10.84
CA VAL A 158 21.77 -14.85 10.74
C VAL A 158 22.52 -14.13 9.63
N ARG A 159 23.85 -14.16 9.69
CA ARG A 159 24.69 -13.65 8.63
C ARG A 159 24.68 -14.62 7.43
N LEU A 160 24.36 -14.10 6.26
CA LEU A 160 24.43 -14.80 4.99
C LEU A 160 25.30 -14.00 4.03
N SER A 161 26.20 -14.68 3.32
CA SER A 161 26.99 -14.04 2.28
C SER A 161 26.09 -13.54 1.15
N PRO A 162 26.30 -12.30 0.67
CA PRO A 162 25.60 -11.78 -0.49
C PRO A 162 26.11 -12.35 -1.82
N PHE A 163 27.26 -13.06 -1.81
CA PHE A 163 27.95 -13.50 -3.02
C PHE A 163 27.75 -14.98 -3.30
N ALA A 164 27.70 -15.31 -4.60
CA ALA A 164 27.82 -16.66 -5.11
C ALA A 164 29.28 -17.17 -4.98
N GLU A 165 29.51 -18.43 -5.33
CA GLU A 165 30.87 -19.05 -5.27
C GLU A 165 31.87 -18.40 -6.23
N ASP A 166 31.39 -17.87 -7.35
CA ASP A 166 32.17 -17.14 -8.34
C ASP A 166 32.44 -15.67 -7.99
N GLY A 167 31.94 -15.21 -6.83
CA GLY A 167 32.08 -13.83 -6.35
C GLY A 167 31.04 -12.85 -6.90
N SER A 168 30.11 -13.27 -7.76
CA SER A 168 29.01 -12.43 -8.22
C SER A 168 27.98 -12.21 -7.11
N LEU A 169 27.26 -11.07 -7.14
CA LEU A 169 26.14 -10.84 -6.23
C LEU A 169 24.99 -11.81 -6.52
N LEU A 170 24.41 -12.34 -5.47
CA LEU A 170 23.16 -13.12 -5.57
C LEU A 170 22.02 -12.24 -6.07
N PRO A 171 21.03 -12.82 -6.77
CA PRO A 171 19.84 -12.11 -7.22
C PRO A 171 19.11 -11.38 -6.10
N PHE A 172 18.47 -10.26 -6.45
CA PHE A 172 17.71 -9.38 -5.54
C PHE A 172 18.56 -8.68 -4.46
N ILE A 173 19.89 -8.67 -4.60
CA ILE A 173 20.78 -7.89 -3.74
C ILE A 173 21.33 -6.73 -4.57
N ARG A 174 21.22 -5.51 -4.04
CA ARG A 174 21.79 -4.31 -4.63
C ARG A 174 23.19 -4.07 -4.08
N GLU A 175 24.08 -3.62 -4.96
CA GLU A 175 25.40 -3.14 -4.55
C GLU A 175 25.22 -1.91 -3.67
N PRO A 176 25.81 -1.87 -2.45
CA PRO A 176 25.80 -0.67 -1.63
C PRO A 176 26.72 0.40 -2.24
N GLU A 177 26.47 1.65 -1.92
CA GLU A 177 27.45 2.70 -2.15
C GLU A 177 28.66 2.48 -1.24
N LEU A 178 29.87 2.64 -1.78
CA LEU A 178 31.10 2.47 -1.03
C LEU A 178 31.70 3.84 -0.68
N ASP A 179 32.26 3.95 0.53
CA ASP A 179 33.03 5.12 0.93
C ASP A 179 34.46 5.09 0.29
N GLU A 180 35.27 6.12 0.56
CA GLU A 180 36.63 6.24 0.04
C GLU A 180 37.56 5.09 0.44
N ARG A 181 37.20 4.33 1.47
CA ARG A 181 37.93 3.16 1.97
C ARG A 181 37.44 1.84 1.33
N GLY A 182 36.42 1.92 0.43
CA GLY A 182 35.77 0.77 -0.14
C GLY A 182 34.82 0.06 0.82
N TRP A 183 34.28 0.77 1.81
CA TRP A 183 33.33 0.22 2.77
C TRP A 183 31.92 0.67 2.43
N PRO A 184 30.90 -0.22 2.60
CA PRO A 184 29.51 0.16 2.48
C PRO A 184 29.17 1.36 3.37
N SER A 185 28.64 2.42 2.76
CA SER A 185 28.22 3.63 3.45
C SER A 185 26.74 3.59 3.74
N ASP A 186 26.36 3.80 5.00
CA ASP A 186 24.95 3.82 5.41
C ASP A 186 24.24 5.11 5.00
N ARG A 187 24.95 6.24 4.90
CA ARG A 187 24.36 7.57 4.66
C ARG A 187 23.09 7.81 5.47
N LEU A 188 23.18 7.52 6.77
CA LEU A 188 22.02 7.53 7.66
C LEU A 188 21.35 8.89 7.71
N GLY A 189 20.03 8.90 7.49
CA GLY A 189 19.22 10.11 7.51
C GLY A 189 19.26 10.93 6.21
N GLU A 190 20.07 10.55 5.21
CA GLU A 190 20.00 11.16 3.89
C GLU A 190 18.75 10.68 3.14
N GLY A 191 18.18 11.60 2.37
CA GLY A 191 17.08 11.30 1.46
C GLY A 191 17.55 10.58 0.22
N ASP A 192 16.67 9.77 -0.39
CA ASP A 192 16.91 9.12 -1.68
C ASP A 192 15.60 8.83 -2.44
N GLY A 193 15.71 8.32 -3.67
CA GLY A 193 14.55 7.92 -4.47
C GLY A 193 13.93 6.57 -4.08
N GLY A 194 14.24 6.05 -2.88
CA GLY A 194 13.71 4.77 -2.41
C GLY A 194 12.27 4.87 -1.96
N VAL A 195 11.41 4.03 -2.52
CA VAL A 195 10.01 3.85 -2.10
C VAL A 195 9.84 2.51 -1.39
N GLN A 196 8.85 2.42 -0.51
CA GLN A 196 8.55 1.19 0.20
C GLN A 196 8.33 0.02 -0.77
N ALA A 197 8.80 -1.18 -0.41
CA ALA A 197 8.69 -2.36 -1.23
C ALA A 197 7.27 -2.61 -1.72
N TYR A 198 7.17 -3.06 -2.98
CA TYR A 198 5.93 -3.56 -3.56
C TYR A 198 5.90 -5.09 -3.57
N GLY A 199 4.73 -5.63 -3.78
CA GLY A 199 4.51 -7.07 -3.91
C GLY A 199 3.05 -7.35 -4.23
N PHE A 200 2.70 -8.63 -4.30
CA PHE A 200 1.30 -9.03 -4.37
C PHE A 200 0.86 -9.62 -3.03
N ARG A 201 -0.35 -9.25 -2.60
CA ARG A 201 -1.06 -9.96 -1.55
C ARG A 201 -1.87 -11.05 -2.24
N VAL A 202 -1.73 -12.29 -1.82
CA VAL A 202 -2.29 -13.44 -2.55
C VAL A 202 -3.34 -14.13 -1.70
N CYS A 203 -4.52 -14.35 -2.29
CA CYS A 203 -5.58 -15.12 -1.66
C CYS A 203 -5.38 -16.59 -1.99
N LEU A 204 -4.98 -17.39 -0.99
CA LEU A 204 -4.76 -18.83 -1.12
C LEU A 204 -5.79 -19.62 -0.33
N THR A 205 -6.00 -20.88 -0.74
CA THR A 205 -6.79 -21.86 -0.01
C THR A 205 -6.11 -23.24 0.02
N ASP A 206 -6.34 -24.01 1.08
CA ASP A 206 -5.95 -25.40 1.18
C ASP A 206 -7.10 -26.37 0.87
N ARG A 207 -8.29 -25.85 0.54
CA ARG A 207 -9.46 -26.64 0.14
C ARG A 207 -9.29 -27.16 -1.28
N ALA A 208 -9.20 -28.47 -1.42
CA ALA A 208 -8.89 -29.13 -2.70
C ALA A 208 -9.88 -28.76 -3.82
N GLU A 209 -11.17 -28.57 -3.48
CA GLU A 209 -12.23 -28.23 -4.42
C GLU A 209 -12.16 -26.80 -4.98
N ASN A 210 -11.42 -25.91 -4.30
CA ASN A 210 -11.27 -24.51 -4.68
C ASN A 210 -9.82 -24.09 -4.98
N ARG A 211 -8.89 -25.04 -5.00
CA ARG A 211 -7.46 -24.76 -5.10
C ARG A 211 -6.93 -24.95 -6.52
N LEU A 212 -6.31 -23.91 -7.07
CA LEU A 212 -5.50 -24.01 -8.29
C LEU A 212 -4.06 -24.43 -7.96
N PRO A 213 -3.36 -25.13 -8.87
CA PRO A 213 -1.98 -25.55 -8.62
C PRO A 213 -0.99 -24.39 -8.66
N LEU A 214 0.04 -24.43 -7.80
CA LEU A 214 1.18 -23.52 -7.83
C LEU A 214 2.13 -23.95 -8.97
N LYS A 215 1.98 -23.34 -10.14
CA LYS A 215 2.82 -23.60 -11.33
C LYS A 215 4.02 -22.65 -11.36
N ALA A 216 5.12 -23.11 -11.93
CA ALA A 216 6.23 -22.23 -12.28
C ALA A 216 5.77 -21.18 -13.30
N PRO A 217 6.11 -19.90 -13.15
CA PRO A 217 5.91 -18.91 -14.20
C PRO A 217 6.85 -19.19 -15.39
N SER A 218 6.56 -18.61 -16.55
CA SER A 218 7.34 -18.82 -17.76
C SER A 218 8.80 -18.39 -17.63
N GLY A 219 9.07 -17.35 -16.84
CA GLY A 219 10.42 -16.85 -16.56
C GLY A 219 11.04 -17.41 -15.27
N TYR A 220 10.57 -18.55 -14.76
CA TYR A 220 11.11 -19.13 -13.53
C TYR A 220 12.59 -19.47 -13.63
N ASP A 221 13.39 -18.88 -12.76
CA ASP A 221 14.78 -19.22 -12.55
C ASP A 221 15.01 -19.61 -11.08
N ARG A 222 15.39 -20.87 -10.87
CA ARG A 222 15.71 -21.40 -9.53
C ARG A 222 16.83 -20.63 -8.84
N ALA A 223 17.79 -20.11 -9.61
CA ALA A 223 18.94 -19.38 -9.07
C ALA A 223 18.52 -18.08 -8.32
N GLU A 224 17.39 -17.50 -8.67
CA GLU A 224 16.83 -16.33 -7.96
C GLU A 224 16.55 -16.59 -6.47
N PHE A 225 16.37 -17.85 -6.08
CA PHE A 225 16.04 -18.26 -4.72
C PHE A 225 17.23 -18.83 -3.93
N GLU A 226 18.47 -18.69 -4.43
CA GLU A 226 19.66 -19.18 -3.76
C GLU A 226 19.86 -18.57 -2.36
N LEU A 227 19.62 -17.26 -2.20
CA LEU A 227 19.67 -16.62 -0.88
C LEU A 227 18.61 -17.19 0.08
N LEU A 228 17.41 -17.47 -0.43
CA LEU A 228 16.35 -18.11 0.36
C LEU A 228 16.76 -19.53 0.76
N ARG A 229 17.32 -20.31 -0.16
CA ARG A 229 17.86 -21.65 0.13
C ARG A 229 18.86 -21.59 1.28
N ARG A 230 19.82 -20.68 1.23
CA ARG A 230 20.82 -20.48 2.32
C ARG A 230 20.14 -20.13 3.66
N LEU A 231 19.15 -19.25 3.62
CA LEU A 231 18.38 -18.89 4.84
C LEU A 231 17.69 -20.12 5.44
N LEU A 232 17.00 -20.92 4.63
CA LEU A 232 16.25 -22.10 5.08
C LEU A 232 17.15 -23.21 5.66
N HIS A 233 18.39 -23.29 5.21
CA HIS A 233 19.37 -24.21 5.76
C HIS A 233 20.06 -23.69 7.03
N ALA A 234 20.16 -22.37 7.17
CA ALA A 234 20.82 -21.74 8.33
C ALA A 234 19.90 -21.56 9.55
N VAL A 235 18.59 -21.48 9.32
CA VAL A 235 17.60 -21.19 10.39
C VAL A 235 16.39 -22.11 10.27
N SER A 236 15.91 -22.60 11.41
CA SER A 236 14.66 -23.38 11.44
C SER A 236 13.45 -22.43 11.34
N LEU A 237 12.89 -22.31 10.14
CA LEU A 237 11.69 -21.53 9.83
C LEU A 237 10.54 -22.46 9.46
N GLU A 238 9.33 -21.97 9.67
CA GLU A 238 8.08 -22.58 9.20
C GLU A 238 7.48 -21.76 8.04
N ALA A 239 6.58 -22.35 7.27
CA ALA A 239 5.90 -21.66 6.17
C ALA A 239 5.20 -20.36 6.62
N ARG A 240 4.62 -20.35 7.83
CA ARG A 240 3.98 -19.17 8.42
C ARG A 240 4.96 -18.02 8.72
N ASP A 241 6.23 -18.32 8.97
CA ASP A 241 7.26 -17.31 9.28
C ASP A 241 7.72 -16.57 8.01
N LEU A 242 7.50 -17.17 6.85
CA LEU A 242 7.83 -16.61 5.54
C LEU A 242 6.61 -15.92 4.89
N LEU A 243 5.48 -16.59 4.90
CA LEU A 243 4.30 -16.24 4.11
C LEU A 243 3.08 -15.83 4.95
N GLY A 244 3.15 -15.92 6.27
CA GLY A 244 2.00 -15.64 7.13
C GLY A 244 0.81 -16.57 6.91
N LEU A 245 1.04 -17.77 6.38
CA LEU A 245 -0.01 -18.76 6.15
C LEU A 245 -0.75 -19.09 7.45
N ARG A 246 -2.07 -18.87 7.44
CA ARG A 246 -2.97 -19.13 8.58
C ARG A 246 -4.29 -19.68 8.06
N PRO A 247 -4.59 -20.96 8.28
CA PRO A 247 -5.87 -21.53 7.90
C PRO A 247 -7.04 -20.73 8.47
N GLY A 248 -8.00 -20.36 7.61
CA GLY A 248 -9.20 -19.64 8.04
C GLY A 248 -8.98 -18.19 8.50
N LEU A 249 -7.87 -17.55 8.11
CA LEU A 249 -7.68 -16.11 8.32
C LEU A 249 -8.77 -15.30 7.62
N LEU A 250 -9.15 -15.71 6.43
CA LEU A 250 -10.31 -15.20 5.69
C LEU A 250 -11.47 -16.19 5.74
N PRO A 251 -12.70 -15.74 5.49
CA PRO A 251 -13.87 -16.63 5.37
C PRO A 251 -13.65 -17.74 4.33
N ASN A 252 -14.45 -18.80 4.44
CA ASN A 252 -14.50 -19.94 3.51
C ASN A 252 -13.16 -20.70 3.34
N GLY A 253 -12.31 -20.70 4.38
CA GLY A 253 -11.04 -21.45 4.37
C GLY A 253 -9.96 -20.81 3.52
N LYS A 254 -10.06 -19.52 3.29
CA LYS A 254 -9.06 -18.73 2.56
C LYS A 254 -8.04 -18.07 3.51
N CYS A 255 -6.90 -17.69 2.96
CA CYS A 255 -5.83 -17.00 3.64
C CYS A 255 -5.31 -15.85 2.77
N ASP A 256 -5.09 -14.69 3.37
CA ASP A 256 -4.36 -13.59 2.76
C ASP A 256 -2.87 -13.74 3.08
N VAL A 257 -2.08 -14.11 2.08
CA VAL A 257 -0.64 -14.33 2.21
C VAL A 257 0.09 -12.99 2.26
N ASN A 258 0.92 -12.83 3.29
CA ASN A 258 1.59 -11.56 3.60
C ASN A 258 3.12 -11.71 3.59
N SER A 259 3.80 -10.58 3.47
CA SER A 259 5.24 -10.47 3.61
C SER A 259 5.63 -10.40 5.09
N ILE A 260 6.13 -11.49 5.66
CA ILE A 260 6.45 -11.60 7.10
C ILE A 260 7.96 -11.74 7.34
N GLY A 261 8.63 -12.61 6.58
CA GLY A 261 10.04 -12.94 6.76
C GLY A 261 10.99 -11.97 6.06
N PRO A 262 12.30 -12.15 6.25
CA PRO A 262 13.33 -11.37 5.58
C PRO A 262 13.41 -11.65 4.07
N PHE A 263 12.94 -12.81 3.65
CA PHE A 263 12.69 -13.17 2.25
C PHE A 263 11.19 -13.50 2.13
N SER A 264 10.44 -12.71 1.37
CA SER A 264 8.99 -12.70 1.40
C SER A 264 8.39 -12.31 0.03
N LEU A 265 7.10 -12.03 -0.02
CA LEU A 265 6.42 -11.55 -1.24
C LEU A 265 6.85 -10.12 -1.67
N ASN A 266 7.62 -9.40 -0.85
CA ASN A 266 8.22 -8.13 -1.25
C ASN A 266 9.43 -8.40 -2.14
N LEU A 267 9.38 -7.91 -3.38
CA LEU A 267 10.55 -7.90 -4.26
C LEU A 267 11.43 -6.70 -3.91
N LEU A 268 12.68 -6.96 -3.53
CA LEU A 268 13.62 -5.95 -3.02
C LEU A 268 14.81 -5.71 -3.96
N ASP A 269 14.60 -5.89 -5.26
CA ASP A 269 15.61 -5.68 -6.31
C ASP A 269 15.78 -4.20 -6.71
N GLY A 270 14.95 -3.32 -6.13
CA GLY A 270 14.93 -1.88 -6.42
C GLY A 270 14.16 -1.50 -7.70
N SER A 271 13.51 -2.45 -8.38
CA SER A 271 12.71 -2.17 -9.59
C SER A 271 11.54 -1.23 -9.32
N ASN A 272 10.99 -1.24 -8.10
CA ASN A 272 9.89 -0.37 -7.66
C ASN A 272 10.25 1.13 -7.67
N ARG A 273 11.54 1.52 -7.61
CA ARG A 273 11.98 2.92 -7.65
C ARG A 273 11.53 3.64 -8.91
N GLY A 274 11.48 2.93 -10.04
CA GLY A 274 11.02 3.48 -11.32
C GLY A 274 9.51 3.55 -11.48
N TYR A 275 8.73 2.96 -10.57
CA TYR A 275 7.28 2.84 -10.74
C TYR A 275 6.53 4.17 -10.61
N PRO A 276 6.76 5.04 -9.60
CA PRO A 276 5.94 6.24 -9.40
C PRO A 276 5.92 7.18 -10.61
N ASP A 277 7.07 7.39 -11.25
CA ASP A 277 7.23 8.26 -12.42
C ASP A 277 7.37 7.49 -13.74
N GLY A 278 7.25 6.17 -13.69
CA GLY A 278 7.37 5.31 -14.85
C GLY A 278 6.25 5.52 -15.87
N SER A 279 6.59 5.34 -17.14
CA SER A 279 5.60 5.20 -18.21
C SER A 279 4.68 4.01 -17.93
N ARG A 280 3.57 3.95 -18.66
CA ARG A 280 2.66 2.81 -18.55
C ARG A 280 3.38 1.48 -18.80
N GLU A 281 4.17 1.43 -19.86
CA GLU A 281 4.93 0.25 -20.28
C GLU A 281 5.92 -0.19 -19.20
N GLU A 282 6.59 0.76 -18.55
CA GLU A 282 7.49 0.50 -17.43
C GLU A 282 6.75 -0.05 -16.22
N ARG A 283 5.61 0.56 -15.86
CA ARG A 283 4.78 0.09 -14.74
C ARG A 283 4.23 -1.30 -14.97
N GLU A 284 3.74 -1.61 -16.18
CA GLU A 284 3.26 -2.95 -16.52
C GLU A 284 4.40 -3.98 -16.49
N ARG A 285 5.60 -3.62 -16.94
CA ARG A 285 6.80 -4.48 -16.85
C ARG A 285 7.17 -4.73 -15.38
N ILE A 286 7.19 -3.70 -14.53
CA ILE A 286 7.46 -3.82 -13.09
C ILE A 286 6.40 -4.71 -12.43
N LYS A 287 5.13 -4.49 -12.73
CA LYS A 287 4.01 -5.29 -12.23
C LYS A 287 4.15 -6.76 -12.63
N ALA A 288 4.44 -7.04 -13.91
CA ALA A 288 4.66 -8.39 -14.40
C ALA A 288 5.84 -9.08 -13.67
N ARG A 289 6.95 -8.36 -13.48
CA ARG A 289 8.13 -8.88 -12.75
C ARG A 289 7.78 -9.24 -11.30
N HIS A 290 7.02 -8.40 -10.60
CA HIS A 290 6.56 -8.69 -9.24
C HIS A 290 5.64 -9.91 -9.19
N LEU A 291 4.79 -10.11 -10.21
CA LEU A 291 3.91 -11.28 -10.29
C LEU A 291 4.73 -12.55 -10.55
N GLU A 292 5.67 -12.53 -11.50
CA GLU A 292 6.58 -13.64 -11.78
C GLU A 292 7.39 -14.05 -10.54
N TYR A 293 7.95 -13.06 -9.83
CA TYR A 293 8.64 -13.31 -8.57
C TYR A 293 7.73 -13.97 -7.53
N THR A 294 6.51 -13.46 -7.35
CA THR A 294 5.53 -14.02 -6.39
C THR A 294 5.19 -15.47 -6.74
N GLN A 295 4.92 -15.75 -8.01
CA GLN A 295 4.65 -17.09 -8.51
C GLN A 295 5.85 -18.02 -8.35
N GLY A 296 7.03 -17.54 -8.71
CA GLY A 296 8.28 -18.27 -8.59
C GLY A 296 8.63 -18.62 -7.14
N LEU A 297 8.46 -17.67 -6.21
CA LEU A 297 8.68 -17.91 -4.79
C LEU A 297 7.76 -19.00 -4.23
N LEU A 298 6.46 -18.92 -4.52
CA LEU A 298 5.52 -19.93 -4.06
C LEU A 298 5.78 -21.30 -4.70
N HIS A 299 6.14 -21.31 -5.99
CA HIS A 299 6.53 -22.55 -6.68
C HIS A 299 7.80 -23.15 -6.07
N PHE A 300 8.85 -22.36 -5.84
CA PHE A 300 10.09 -22.81 -5.19
C PHE A 300 9.81 -23.43 -3.83
N LEU A 301 9.08 -22.72 -2.97
CA LEU A 301 8.75 -23.20 -1.62
C LEU A 301 7.90 -24.47 -1.60
N ALA A 302 7.06 -24.69 -2.63
CA ALA A 302 6.18 -25.84 -2.72
C ALA A 302 6.82 -27.09 -3.35
N HIS A 303 7.84 -26.92 -4.22
CA HIS A 303 8.29 -28.00 -5.09
C HIS A 303 9.79 -28.26 -5.07
N ASP A 304 10.64 -27.28 -4.67
CA ASP A 304 12.08 -27.45 -4.73
C ASP A 304 12.59 -28.40 -3.63
N GLU A 305 13.39 -29.39 -4.01
CA GLU A 305 13.93 -30.40 -3.09
C GLU A 305 14.90 -29.83 -2.04
N ALA A 306 15.49 -28.65 -2.30
CA ALA A 306 16.33 -27.96 -1.34
C ALA A 306 15.53 -27.26 -0.23
N VAL A 307 14.22 -27.15 -0.36
CA VAL A 307 13.33 -26.61 0.67
C VAL A 307 13.05 -27.72 1.72
N PRO A 308 13.27 -27.46 3.02
CA PRO A 308 12.97 -28.45 4.07
C PRO A 308 11.53 -28.96 3.98
N ASP A 309 11.36 -30.27 4.15
CA ASP A 309 10.07 -30.98 3.96
C ASP A 309 8.92 -30.33 4.75
N ARG A 310 9.18 -29.86 5.99
CA ARG A 310 8.17 -29.19 6.82
C ARG A 310 7.57 -27.93 6.17
N ILE A 311 8.38 -27.21 5.37
CA ILE A 311 7.92 -26.03 4.63
C ILE A 311 7.28 -26.46 3.30
N ARG A 312 7.97 -27.31 2.56
CA ARG A 312 7.56 -27.77 1.22
C ARG A 312 6.20 -28.43 1.24
N VAL A 313 5.99 -29.39 2.17
CA VAL A 313 4.72 -30.11 2.32
C VAL A 313 3.59 -29.14 2.74
N GLU A 314 3.87 -28.21 3.65
CA GLU A 314 2.87 -27.22 4.08
C GLU A 314 2.50 -26.29 2.93
N VAL A 315 3.47 -25.68 2.23
CA VAL A 315 3.20 -24.74 1.12
C VAL A 315 2.50 -25.46 -0.05
N ALA A 316 2.86 -26.71 -0.37
CA ALA A 316 2.23 -27.50 -1.44
C ALA A 316 0.74 -27.80 -1.18
N ARG A 317 0.27 -27.67 0.06
CA ARG A 317 -1.16 -27.80 0.39
C ARG A 317 -1.99 -26.60 -0.04
N TRP A 318 -1.36 -25.45 -0.28
CA TRP A 318 -2.01 -24.20 -0.63
C TRP A 318 -1.95 -23.94 -2.13
N GLY A 319 -2.90 -23.13 -2.62
CA GLY A 319 -2.90 -22.64 -3.99
C GLY A 319 -3.87 -21.47 -4.16
N PRO A 320 -3.77 -20.74 -5.26
CA PRO A 320 -4.71 -19.68 -5.58
C PRO A 320 -6.16 -20.21 -5.58
N CYS A 321 -7.09 -19.36 -5.13
CA CYS A 321 -8.49 -19.70 -5.09
C CYS A 321 -9.11 -19.68 -6.49
N ALA A 322 -9.80 -20.73 -6.90
CA ALA A 322 -10.44 -20.83 -8.21
C ALA A 322 -11.66 -19.89 -8.36
N ASP A 323 -12.25 -19.47 -7.24
CA ASP A 323 -13.38 -18.54 -7.18
C ASP A 323 -12.97 -17.06 -7.03
N GLU A 324 -11.66 -16.78 -6.98
CA GLU A 324 -11.12 -15.41 -6.93
C GLU A 324 -10.31 -15.10 -8.18
N PHE A 325 -10.31 -13.82 -8.63
CA PHE A 325 -9.48 -13.35 -9.74
C PHE A 325 -9.57 -14.23 -10.99
N GLN A 326 -10.79 -14.61 -11.37
CA GLN A 326 -11.01 -15.62 -12.43
C GLN A 326 -10.49 -15.17 -13.79
N ASP A 327 -10.51 -13.88 -14.08
CA ASP A 327 -9.99 -13.28 -15.31
C ASP A 327 -8.45 -13.18 -15.38
N SER A 328 -7.77 -13.38 -14.25
CA SER A 328 -6.30 -13.41 -14.11
C SER A 328 -5.77 -14.76 -13.60
N GLY A 329 -6.55 -15.82 -13.71
CA GLY A 329 -6.13 -17.19 -13.37
C GLY A 329 -5.87 -17.42 -11.89
N GLY A 330 -6.62 -16.75 -11.01
CA GLY A 330 -6.51 -16.85 -9.56
C GLY A 330 -5.46 -15.93 -8.93
N TRP A 331 -4.82 -15.08 -9.72
CA TRP A 331 -3.81 -14.15 -9.24
C TRP A 331 -4.37 -12.73 -9.11
N PRO A 332 -3.99 -11.97 -8.06
CA PRO A 332 -4.47 -10.63 -7.83
C PRO A 332 -4.18 -9.69 -9.02
N HIS A 333 -5.15 -8.88 -9.39
CA HIS A 333 -5.01 -7.90 -10.46
C HIS A 333 -4.32 -6.60 -10.01
N GLN A 334 -4.25 -6.33 -8.69
CA GLN A 334 -3.66 -5.12 -8.13
C GLN A 334 -2.30 -5.36 -7.49
N LEU A 335 -1.27 -4.68 -7.98
CA LEU A 335 0.03 -4.60 -7.30
C LEU A 335 -0.15 -3.83 -5.98
N TYR A 336 0.40 -4.32 -4.88
CA TYR A 336 0.37 -3.62 -3.60
C TYR A 336 1.38 -2.47 -3.60
N ILE A 337 0.92 -1.32 -4.04
CA ILE A 337 1.66 -0.06 -4.08
C ILE A 337 1.53 0.60 -2.71
N ARG A 338 2.56 0.48 -1.87
CA ARG A 338 2.55 1.07 -0.53
C ARG A 338 2.76 2.57 -0.54
N GLU A 339 3.45 3.06 -1.54
CA GLU A 339 3.80 4.46 -1.70
C GLU A 339 4.08 4.75 -3.18
N GLY A 340 3.50 5.83 -3.68
CA GLY A 340 3.76 6.39 -5.00
C GLY A 340 4.28 7.82 -4.86
N ARG A 341 3.66 8.73 -5.63
CA ARG A 341 3.85 10.17 -5.44
C ARG A 341 3.14 10.62 -4.18
N ARG A 342 3.68 11.61 -3.50
CA ARG A 342 3.05 12.32 -2.38
C ARG A 342 2.99 13.80 -2.72
N MET A 343 1.79 14.38 -2.67
CA MET A 343 1.57 15.79 -2.97
C MET A 343 2.43 16.71 -2.09
N LEU A 344 2.92 17.81 -2.65
CA LEU A 344 3.50 18.91 -1.91
C LEU A 344 2.49 20.06 -1.81
N GLY A 345 1.49 19.88 -0.96
CA GLY A 345 0.42 20.85 -0.72
C GLY A 345 0.85 22.04 0.14
N SER A 346 -0.12 22.83 0.57
CA SER A 346 0.12 23.95 1.48
C SER A 346 0.48 23.52 2.91
N TYR A 347 0.20 22.30 3.28
CA TYR A 347 0.59 21.66 4.53
C TYR A 347 1.06 20.23 4.28
N VAL A 348 2.25 19.91 4.74
CA VAL A 348 2.78 18.53 4.69
C VAL A 348 2.66 17.90 6.07
N LEU A 349 1.89 16.83 6.19
CA LEU A 349 1.86 16.01 7.41
C LEU A 349 3.22 15.36 7.65
N ARG A 350 3.71 15.42 8.89
CA ARG A 350 5.06 14.98 9.28
C ARG A 350 5.01 14.06 10.49
N GLU A 351 6.11 13.43 10.79
CA GLU A 351 6.32 12.57 11.97
C GLU A 351 5.76 13.17 13.27
N ALA A 352 6.05 14.47 13.53
CA ALA A 352 5.62 15.17 14.73
C ALA A 352 4.08 15.29 14.82
N ASP A 353 3.40 15.47 13.69
CA ASP A 353 1.92 15.52 13.68
C ASP A 353 1.30 14.20 14.17
N LEU A 354 1.97 13.08 13.90
CA LEU A 354 1.51 11.75 14.27
C LEU A 354 1.89 11.39 15.72
N LEU A 355 3.13 11.68 16.11
CA LEU A 355 3.64 11.32 17.44
C LEU A 355 3.07 12.19 18.55
N ASP A 356 2.95 13.49 18.32
CA ASP A 356 2.52 14.47 19.30
C ASP A 356 1.02 14.75 19.22
N GLY A 357 0.32 14.25 18.18
CA GLY A 357 -1.10 14.48 17.98
C GLY A 357 -1.45 15.96 17.89
N LEU A 358 -0.65 16.74 17.16
CA LEU A 358 -0.77 18.21 17.12
C LEU A 358 -2.18 18.65 16.73
N PRO A 359 -2.79 19.60 17.48
CA PRO A 359 -4.13 20.06 17.20
C PRO A 359 -4.25 20.67 15.81
N GLN A 360 -5.31 20.32 15.08
CA GLN A 360 -5.64 20.85 13.76
C GLN A 360 -7.05 21.43 13.77
N ALA A 361 -7.28 22.59 13.19
CA ALA A 361 -8.59 23.22 13.15
C ALA A 361 -9.51 22.62 12.08
N ASP A 362 -8.93 22.11 11.01
CA ASP A 362 -9.58 21.62 9.80
C ASP A 362 -9.56 20.08 9.69
N VAL A 363 -9.71 19.36 10.80
CA VAL A 363 -9.70 17.89 10.86
C VAL A 363 -10.82 17.30 10.01
N VAL A 364 -10.50 16.36 9.14
CA VAL A 364 -11.49 15.65 8.31
C VAL A 364 -11.48 14.14 8.52
N ALA A 365 -10.41 13.59 9.12
CA ALA A 365 -10.28 12.20 9.48
C ALA A 365 -9.27 12.03 10.63
N LEU A 366 -9.22 10.83 11.22
CA LEU A 366 -8.18 10.42 12.16
C LEU A 366 -7.41 9.23 11.59
N GLY A 367 -6.08 9.24 11.79
CA GLY A 367 -5.23 8.06 11.64
C GLY A 367 -4.89 7.48 13.00
N SER A 368 -4.49 6.19 13.06
CA SER A 368 -4.13 5.52 14.33
C SER A 368 -3.27 4.26 14.13
N TYR A 369 -2.86 3.97 12.91
CA TYR A 369 -1.96 2.85 12.68
C TYR A 369 -0.51 3.27 12.94
N ASN A 370 0.34 2.30 13.32
CA ASN A 370 1.76 2.56 13.47
C ASN A 370 2.37 3.20 12.23
N ILE A 371 3.38 4.04 12.39
CA ILE A 371 4.31 4.33 11.30
C ILE A 371 4.96 2.98 10.95
N ASP A 372 4.61 2.41 9.82
CA ASP A 372 5.06 1.09 9.35
C ASP A 372 5.70 1.25 7.98
N VAL A 373 6.98 1.66 7.98
CA VAL A 373 7.77 1.72 6.76
C VAL A 373 8.26 0.31 6.45
N ARG A 374 7.91 -0.16 5.25
CA ARG A 374 8.40 -1.45 4.76
C ARG A 374 9.81 -1.30 4.19
N GLU A 375 10.48 -2.43 4.06
CA GLU A 375 11.81 -2.50 3.49
C GLU A 375 11.88 -1.72 2.17
N ILE A 376 12.96 -1.01 1.95
CA ILE A 376 13.19 -0.23 0.72
C ILE A 376 14.00 -1.04 -0.28
N GLU A 377 15.05 -1.70 0.20
CA GLU A 377 15.94 -2.51 -0.63
C GLU A 377 16.62 -3.64 0.16
N ARG A 378 17.15 -4.62 -0.55
CA ARG A 378 18.07 -5.61 -0.01
C ARG A 378 19.48 -5.26 -0.50
N THR A 379 20.41 -5.17 0.44
CA THR A 379 21.79 -4.83 0.17
C THR A 379 22.73 -5.59 1.12
N TRP A 380 24.01 -5.24 1.17
CA TRP A 380 24.95 -5.89 2.06
C TRP A 380 25.88 -4.87 2.73
N ARG A 381 26.47 -5.28 3.86
CA ARG A 381 27.52 -4.53 4.57
C ARG A 381 28.37 -5.47 5.42
N PHE A 382 29.44 -4.94 5.99
CA PHE A 382 30.21 -5.68 7.00
C PHE A 382 29.45 -5.67 8.33
N LEU A 383 29.08 -6.86 8.83
CA LEU A 383 28.34 -7.04 10.06
C LEU A 383 28.97 -8.14 10.92
N PRO A 384 29.44 -7.84 12.14
CA PRO A 384 29.65 -6.49 12.65
C PRO A 384 30.79 -5.77 11.91
N GLU A 385 30.81 -4.44 11.97
CA GLU A 385 31.70 -3.60 11.15
C GLU A 385 33.21 -3.90 11.31
N TYR A 386 33.64 -4.37 12.50
CA TYR A 386 35.02 -4.76 12.74
C TYR A 386 35.42 -6.13 12.13
N VAL A 387 34.47 -6.89 11.66
CA VAL A 387 34.68 -8.15 10.96
C VAL A 387 34.38 -7.92 9.48
N ARG A 388 35.39 -7.90 8.63
CA ARG A 388 35.24 -7.67 7.19
C ARG A 388 34.58 -8.85 6.44
N GLU A 389 33.50 -9.36 7.00
CA GLU A 389 32.68 -10.38 6.37
C GLU A 389 31.37 -9.74 5.89
N PRO A 390 31.11 -9.74 4.59
CA PRO A 390 29.89 -9.19 4.05
C PRO A 390 28.68 -10.01 4.48
N ALA A 391 27.62 -9.29 4.88
CA ALA A 391 26.34 -9.90 5.26
C ALA A 391 25.19 -9.17 4.61
N VAL A 392 24.25 -9.93 4.07
CA VAL A 392 23.02 -9.38 3.48
C VAL A 392 22.08 -8.87 4.57
N PHE A 393 21.38 -7.80 4.27
CA PHE A 393 20.27 -7.29 5.11
C PHE A 393 19.25 -6.54 4.26
N ASN A 394 18.05 -6.38 4.83
CA ASN A 394 17.01 -5.53 4.26
C ASN A 394 17.06 -4.16 4.94
N GLU A 395 17.20 -3.10 4.16
CA GLU A 395 17.29 -1.72 4.62
C GLU A 395 15.91 -1.06 4.60
N GLY A 396 15.65 -0.14 5.53
CA GLY A 396 14.55 0.80 5.51
C GLY A 396 13.36 0.45 6.41
N TYR A 397 13.27 -0.77 6.95
CA TYR A 397 12.16 -1.15 7.81
C TYR A 397 12.17 -0.41 9.15
N LEU A 398 11.02 0.17 9.51
CA LEU A 398 10.76 0.64 10.87
C LEU A 398 9.28 0.51 11.23
N SER A 399 9.01 0.35 12.53
CA SER A 399 7.65 0.32 13.07
C SER A 399 7.62 1.09 14.38
N ILE A 400 6.78 2.14 14.44
CA ILE A 400 6.70 3.06 15.58
C ILE A 400 5.24 3.25 15.93
N THR A 401 4.88 2.97 17.17
CA THR A 401 3.51 3.16 17.67
C THR A 401 3.19 4.64 17.77
N VAL A 402 1.99 5.02 17.30
CA VAL A 402 1.45 6.36 17.39
C VAL A 402 0.09 6.35 18.10
N PRO A 403 -0.28 7.40 18.82
CA PRO A 403 -1.65 7.60 19.27
C PRO A 403 -2.56 7.89 18.06
N PRO A 404 -3.89 7.92 18.22
CA PRO A 404 -4.76 8.56 17.23
C PRO A 404 -4.35 10.00 16.96
N TYR A 405 -4.24 10.37 15.68
CA TYR A 405 -3.79 11.70 15.25
C TYR A 405 -4.74 12.31 14.22
N PRO A 406 -4.91 13.65 14.20
CA PRO A 406 -5.78 14.33 13.27
C PRO A 406 -5.16 14.47 11.88
N ILE A 407 -5.97 14.29 10.83
CA ILE A 407 -5.61 14.56 9.44
C ILE A 407 -6.40 15.78 8.97
N PRO A 408 -5.73 16.91 8.68
CA PRO A 408 -6.36 18.15 8.29
C PRO A 408 -6.77 18.16 6.81
N TYR A 409 -7.82 18.90 6.49
CA TYR A 409 -8.32 19.06 5.11
C TYR A 409 -7.26 19.61 4.16
N ARG A 410 -6.46 20.58 4.61
CA ARG A 410 -5.42 21.21 3.78
C ARG A 410 -4.29 20.26 3.37
N ALA A 411 -4.18 19.07 3.98
CA ALA A 411 -3.28 18.03 3.50
C ALA A 411 -3.81 17.30 2.24
N LEU A 412 -5.12 17.48 1.93
CA LEU A 412 -5.76 16.89 0.76
C LEU A 412 -5.81 17.87 -0.43
N THR A 413 -5.34 19.11 -0.27
CA THR A 413 -5.45 20.14 -1.31
C THR A 413 -4.09 20.59 -1.81
N PRO A 414 -3.93 20.78 -3.14
CA PRO A 414 -2.73 21.38 -3.73
C PRO A 414 -2.53 22.82 -3.21
N ARG A 415 -1.37 23.36 -3.48
CA ARG A 415 -1.18 24.81 -3.37
C ARG A 415 -2.13 25.51 -4.32
N ARG A 416 -2.73 26.61 -3.86
CA ARG A 416 -3.77 27.33 -4.61
C ARG A 416 -3.29 27.82 -5.98
N GLU A 417 -2.05 28.25 -6.07
CA GLU A 417 -1.41 28.73 -7.30
C GLU A 417 -1.21 27.61 -8.33
N GLU A 418 -1.11 26.35 -7.90
CA GLU A 418 -0.90 25.20 -8.77
C GLU A 418 -2.22 24.66 -9.32
N CYS A 419 -3.22 24.41 -8.44
CA CYS A 419 -4.51 23.87 -8.85
C CYS A 419 -5.63 24.26 -7.88
N LYS A 420 -6.78 24.73 -8.43
CA LYS A 420 -7.92 25.22 -7.66
C LYS A 420 -9.10 24.25 -7.56
N ASN A 421 -9.08 23.20 -8.36
CA ASN A 421 -10.21 22.29 -8.52
C ASN A 421 -9.85 20.81 -8.43
N LEU A 422 -8.82 20.49 -7.62
CA LEU A 422 -8.37 19.13 -7.36
C LEU A 422 -8.31 18.85 -5.87
N VAL A 423 -8.83 17.68 -5.44
CA VAL A 423 -8.64 17.11 -4.08
C VAL A 423 -7.91 15.77 -4.21
N VAL A 424 -6.91 15.51 -3.35
CA VAL A 424 -6.03 14.33 -3.43
C VAL A 424 -6.06 13.57 -2.10
N PRO A 425 -7.03 12.67 -1.87
CA PRO A 425 -7.16 11.95 -0.62
C PRO A 425 -6.20 10.77 -0.44
N LEU A 426 -5.64 10.21 -1.54
CA LEU A 426 -4.78 9.03 -1.48
C LEU A 426 -3.30 9.42 -1.50
N CYS A 427 -2.82 10.08 -2.54
CA CYS A 427 -1.47 10.62 -2.65
C CYS A 427 -1.35 12.00 -1.96
N LEU A 428 -1.96 12.13 -0.77
CA LEU A 428 -2.08 13.37 -0.03
C LEU A 428 -0.70 13.94 0.38
N SER A 429 -0.72 15.17 0.88
CA SER A 429 0.48 15.88 1.29
C SER A 429 1.00 15.38 2.64
N ALA A 430 2.00 14.51 2.60
CA ALA A 430 2.65 13.91 3.76
C ALA A 430 4.12 13.56 3.46
N SER A 431 4.98 13.56 4.48
CA SER A 431 6.33 13.00 4.38
C SER A 431 6.29 11.48 4.18
N HIS A 432 7.39 10.89 3.73
CA HIS A 432 7.55 9.44 3.62
C HIS A 432 7.20 8.73 4.95
N VAL A 433 7.70 9.27 6.07
CA VAL A 433 7.49 8.71 7.41
C VAL A 433 6.01 8.78 7.81
N ALA A 434 5.40 9.94 7.67
CA ALA A 434 3.98 10.12 8.04
C ALA A 434 3.06 9.29 7.14
N PHE A 435 3.34 9.24 5.83
CA PHE A 435 2.54 8.46 4.88
C PHE A 435 2.52 6.97 5.21
N ALA A 436 3.59 6.43 5.79
CA ALA A 436 3.67 5.03 6.21
C ALA A 436 2.63 4.61 7.25
N SER A 437 2.05 5.57 7.99
CA SER A 437 0.91 5.33 8.88
C SER A 437 -0.43 5.61 8.19
N ILE A 438 -0.50 6.67 7.37
CA ILE A 438 -1.75 7.15 6.76
C ILE A 438 -2.27 6.20 5.68
N ARG A 439 -1.38 5.52 4.94
CA ARG A 439 -1.66 4.66 3.78
C ARG A 439 -2.53 3.43 4.05
N MET A 440 -3.06 3.25 5.24
CA MET A 440 -3.97 2.14 5.54
C MET A 440 -5.33 2.34 4.88
N GLU A 441 -5.79 1.33 4.15
CA GLU A 441 -7.03 1.42 3.36
C GLU A 441 -8.24 1.96 4.15
N PRO A 442 -8.52 1.54 5.40
CA PRO A 442 -9.63 2.13 6.14
C PRO A 442 -9.47 3.63 6.42
N THR A 443 -8.25 4.10 6.65
CA THR A 443 -7.95 5.53 6.82
C THR A 443 -8.15 6.27 5.51
N LEU A 444 -7.63 5.72 4.41
CA LEU A 444 -7.80 6.29 3.07
C LEU A 444 -9.28 6.34 2.64
N MET A 445 -10.09 5.34 3.01
CA MET A 445 -11.55 5.37 2.81
C MET A 445 -12.20 6.56 3.53
N THR A 446 -11.77 6.88 4.77
CA THR A 446 -12.32 8.04 5.51
C THR A 446 -11.91 9.36 4.85
N LEU A 447 -10.70 9.43 4.28
CA LEU A 447 -10.24 10.57 3.51
C LEU A 447 -11.00 10.71 2.17
N GLY A 448 -11.30 9.59 1.50
CA GLY A 448 -12.15 9.57 0.30
C GLY A 448 -13.54 10.14 0.59
N HIS A 449 -14.16 9.75 1.71
CA HIS A 449 -15.44 10.29 2.15
C HIS A 449 -15.38 11.83 2.30
N ALA A 450 -14.37 12.34 2.99
CA ALA A 450 -14.19 13.78 3.17
C ALA A 450 -13.92 14.51 1.84
N ALA A 451 -13.10 13.92 0.97
CA ALA A 451 -12.74 14.50 -0.32
C ALA A 451 -13.95 14.65 -1.26
N GLY A 452 -14.83 13.64 -1.30
CA GLY A 452 -16.03 13.71 -2.13
C GLY A 452 -17.01 14.78 -1.68
N LEU A 453 -17.28 14.89 -0.36
CA LEU A 453 -18.11 15.98 0.20
C LEU A 453 -17.50 17.36 -0.08
N ALA A 454 -16.18 17.51 0.09
CA ALA A 454 -15.46 18.75 -0.17
C ALA A 454 -15.55 19.14 -1.66
N ALA A 455 -15.32 18.18 -2.56
CA ALA A 455 -15.42 18.41 -3.98
C ALA A 455 -16.83 18.83 -4.42
N ALA A 456 -17.86 18.17 -3.89
CA ALA A 456 -19.25 18.54 -4.16
C ALA A 456 -19.60 19.93 -3.61
N GLN A 457 -19.08 20.31 -2.43
CA GLN A 457 -19.27 21.65 -1.87
C GLN A 457 -18.62 22.72 -2.75
N ALA A 458 -17.36 22.49 -3.20
CA ALA A 458 -16.64 23.40 -4.08
C ALA A 458 -17.36 23.58 -5.42
N ALA A 459 -17.77 22.47 -6.05
CA ALA A 459 -18.50 22.48 -7.32
C ALA A 459 -19.82 23.26 -7.21
N ARG A 460 -20.63 22.99 -6.17
CA ARG A 460 -21.92 23.66 -5.97
C ARG A 460 -21.79 25.15 -5.70
N ARG A 461 -20.73 25.58 -4.97
CA ARG A 461 -20.50 27.00 -4.66
C ARG A 461 -19.70 27.72 -5.75
N GLY A 462 -19.10 27.02 -6.71
CA GLY A 462 -18.25 27.60 -7.73
C GLY A 462 -16.97 28.23 -7.18
N VAL A 463 -16.42 27.68 -6.11
CA VAL A 463 -15.21 28.19 -5.41
C VAL A 463 -14.03 27.21 -5.59
N ALA A 464 -12.81 27.69 -5.32
CA ALA A 464 -11.65 26.81 -5.27
C ALA A 464 -11.78 25.82 -4.10
N VAL A 465 -11.21 24.63 -4.24
CA VAL A 465 -11.24 23.60 -3.18
C VAL A 465 -10.58 24.08 -1.88
N GLN A 466 -9.66 25.04 -1.97
CA GLN A 466 -9.02 25.68 -0.80
C GLN A 466 -9.92 26.69 -0.07
N ASP A 467 -11.03 27.13 -0.71
CA ASP A 467 -11.94 28.17 -0.19
C ASP A 467 -13.28 27.62 0.30
N ILE A 468 -13.41 26.33 0.44
CA ILE A 468 -14.64 25.71 0.96
C ILE A 468 -14.86 26.09 2.43
N ASP A 469 -16.08 25.98 2.86
CA ASP A 469 -16.43 26.10 4.27
C ASP A 469 -16.11 24.78 4.99
N VAL A 470 -14.93 24.74 5.62
CA VAL A 470 -14.46 23.54 6.32
C VAL A 470 -15.32 23.23 7.56
N VAL A 471 -15.89 24.25 8.22
CA VAL A 471 -16.75 24.03 9.37
C VAL A 471 -18.04 23.30 8.94
N ALA A 472 -18.66 23.74 7.85
CA ALA A 472 -19.83 23.06 7.28
C ALA A 472 -19.48 21.65 6.77
N LEU A 473 -18.25 21.43 6.22
CA LEU A 473 -17.78 20.11 5.86
C LEU A 473 -17.66 19.20 7.10
N GLN A 474 -17.06 19.68 8.18
CA GLN A 474 -16.90 18.94 9.43
C GLN A 474 -18.24 18.58 10.06
N GLU A 475 -19.23 19.51 10.02
CA GLU A 475 -20.59 19.24 10.48
C GLU A 475 -21.25 18.12 9.67
N THR A 476 -21.14 18.18 8.34
CA THR A 476 -21.68 17.13 7.46
C THR A 476 -21.00 15.77 7.75
N LEU A 477 -19.68 15.73 7.86
CA LEU A 477 -18.92 14.52 8.20
C LEU A 477 -19.39 13.91 9.53
N ARG A 478 -19.56 14.73 10.60
CA ARG A 478 -20.05 14.25 11.90
C ARG A 478 -21.47 13.68 11.79
N ASN A 479 -22.35 14.37 11.06
CA ASN A 479 -23.73 13.92 10.85
C ASN A 479 -23.78 12.58 10.08
N GLU A 480 -22.79 12.31 9.22
CA GLU A 480 -22.63 11.03 8.51
C GLU A 480 -21.85 9.98 9.32
N GLY A 481 -21.49 10.28 10.56
CA GLY A 481 -20.84 9.36 11.49
C GLY A 481 -19.32 9.27 11.32
N GLN A 482 -18.68 10.24 10.66
CA GLN A 482 -17.22 10.35 10.63
C GLN A 482 -16.69 10.78 12.00
N VAL A 483 -15.57 10.18 12.44
CA VAL A 483 -14.92 10.51 13.70
C VAL A 483 -13.84 11.57 13.44
N LEU A 484 -13.96 12.73 14.07
CA LEU A 484 -13.05 13.87 13.89
C LEU A 484 -12.30 14.25 15.18
N ALA A 485 -12.57 13.57 16.29
CA ALA A 485 -11.87 13.70 17.56
C ALA A 485 -11.79 12.33 18.24
N ALA A 486 -10.62 12.02 18.86
CA ALA A 486 -10.38 10.77 19.60
C ALA A 486 -10.67 10.92 21.09
#